data_ec5c9d0f6a2a8fb9720fa2f8740ebfd3
#
_entry.id   ec5c9d0f6a2a8fb9720fa2f8740ebfd3
#
_cell.length_a   1.000
_cell.length_b   1.000
_cell.length_c   1.000
_cell.angle_alpha   90.00
_cell.angle_beta   90.00
_cell.angle_gamma   90.00
#
_symmetry.space_group_name_H-M   'P 1'
#
loop_
_entity.id
_entity.type
_entity.pdbx_description
1 polymer ?
#
loop_
_entity_poly.entity_id
_entity_poly.type
_entity_poly.pdbx_seq_one_letter_code
_entity_poly.pdbx_strand_id
1 'polypeptide(L)'
;MTVATALMPIPGWIDPVPVARPLVPRADGRVELIGLSKDAIRAALETGGLEAKQAKLRAKQLWHWIYNRGVSDFAAMTDVAKVQQPWFAQRFVISRPEVIEAQVSSDGTRKWLLRTHDGNDFEMVFIPDETRGTLCVSSQVGCTLNCRFCHTGTMRQIGRASCRERVW
;
A
#
# COMPACT_ATOMS: atom_id res chain seq x y z
N MET A 1 -6.98 -2.58 -33.92
CA MET A 1 -7.57 -3.82 -33.33
C MET A 1 -6.60 -4.30 -32.26
N THR A 2 -6.88 -3.96 -31.01
CA THR A 2 -6.03 -4.34 -29.86
C THR A 2 -6.50 -5.70 -29.38
N VAL A 3 -5.70 -6.75 -29.63
CA VAL A 3 -5.96 -8.09 -29.12
C VAL A 3 -5.65 -8.07 -27.63
N ALA A 4 -6.69 -8.06 -26.81
CA ALA A 4 -6.55 -8.32 -25.38
C ALA A 4 -6.12 -9.79 -25.22
N THR A 5 -4.85 -10.03 -24.91
CA THR A 5 -4.37 -11.36 -24.55
C THR A 5 -4.98 -11.70 -23.19
N ALA A 6 -6.09 -12.42 -23.20
CA ALA A 6 -6.66 -13.02 -22.00
C ALA A 6 -5.62 -14.03 -21.47
N LEU A 7 -5.11 -13.80 -20.26
CA LEU A 7 -4.29 -14.78 -19.57
C LEU A 7 -5.12 -16.05 -19.38
N MET A 8 -4.61 -17.19 -19.91
CA MET A 8 -5.26 -18.47 -19.69
C MET A 8 -5.30 -18.78 -18.18
N PRO A 9 -6.44 -19.21 -17.64
CA PRO A 9 -6.51 -19.57 -16.24
C PRO A 9 -5.57 -20.74 -15.95
N ILE A 10 -4.76 -20.59 -14.89
CA ILE A 10 -3.90 -21.69 -14.43
C ILE A 10 -4.79 -22.76 -13.81
N PRO A 11 -4.71 -24.04 -14.24
CA PRO A 11 -5.51 -25.10 -13.63
C PRO A 11 -5.27 -25.18 -12.12
N GLY A 12 -6.33 -25.11 -11.33
CA GLY A 12 -6.25 -25.08 -9.86
C GLY A 12 -6.05 -23.69 -9.23
N TRP A 13 -5.99 -22.62 -10.04
CA TRP A 13 -6.00 -21.25 -9.51
C TRP A 13 -7.38 -20.94 -8.93
N ILE A 14 -7.42 -20.70 -7.63
CA ILE A 14 -8.59 -20.15 -6.96
C ILE A 14 -8.37 -18.64 -6.92
N ASP A 15 -9.23 -17.88 -7.58
CA ASP A 15 -9.19 -16.42 -7.45
C ASP A 15 -9.24 -16.06 -5.97
N PRO A 16 -8.30 -15.23 -5.48
CA PRO A 16 -8.30 -14.85 -4.09
C PRO A 16 -9.63 -14.16 -3.80
N VAL A 17 -10.46 -14.80 -2.96
CA VAL A 17 -11.68 -14.17 -2.46
C VAL A 17 -11.29 -12.81 -1.89
N PRO A 18 -11.89 -11.70 -2.35
CA PRO A 18 -11.63 -10.40 -1.79
C PRO A 18 -12.02 -10.42 -0.32
N VAL A 19 -11.07 -10.66 0.56
CA VAL A 19 -11.30 -10.57 2.00
C VAL A 19 -11.52 -9.10 2.29
N ALA A 20 -12.77 -8.72 2.51
CA ALA A 20 -13.10 -7.40 3.02
C ALA A 20 -12.40 -7.25 4.37
N ARG A 21 -11.30 -6.51 4.38
CA ARG A 21 -10.57 -6.27 5.62
C ARG A 21 -11.40 -5.35 6.51
N PRO A 22 -11.59 -5.70 7.78
CA PRO A 22 -12.28 -4.81 8.69
C PRO A 22 -11.54 -3.47 8.75
N LEU A 23 -12.30 -2.36 8.79
CA LEU A 23 -11.77 -1.02 9.02
C LEU A 23 -11.34 -0.92 10.47
N VAL A 24 -10.08 -1.23 10.76
CA VAL A 24 -9.51 -1.14 12.10
C VAL A 24 -8.90 0.26 12.23
N PRO A 25 -9.43 1.12 13.12
CA PRO A 25 -8.81 2.40 13.42
C PRO A 25 -7.40 2.19 14.01
N ARG A 26 -6.52 3.14 13.77
CA ARG A 26 -5.20 3.21 14.42
C ARG A 26 -5.35 3.60 15.89
N ALA A 27 -4.24 3.57 16.63
CA ALA A 27 -4.21 3.98 18.03
C ALA A 27 -4.68 5.45 18.25
N ASP A 28 -4.54 6.30 17.23
CA ASP A 28 -4.99 7.69 17.20
C ASP A 28 -6.48 7.84 16.78
N GLY A 29 -7.19 6.74 16.58
CA GLY A 29 -8.59 6.69 16.19
C GLY A 29 -8.86 6.92 14.69
N ARG A 30 -7.84 7.25 13.90
CA ARG A 30 -7.98 7.46 12.45
C ARG A 30 -7.95 6.16 11.67
N VAL A 31 -8.62 6.15 10.52
CA VAL A 31 -8.67 5.01 9.63
C VAL A 31 -7.60 5.14 8.54
N GLU A 32 -6.76 4.10 8.39
CA GLU A 32 -5.75 4.03 7.34
C GLU A 32 -6.41 3.75 5.99
N LEU A 33 -6.14 4.60 4.98
CA LEU A 33 -6.70 4.46 3.64
C LEU A 33 -5.82 3.62 2.70
N ILE A 34 -4.52 3.51 2.95
CA ILE A 34 -3.63 2.68 2.14
C ILE A 34 -3.99 1.20 2.29
N GLY A 35 -4.02 0.48 1.17
CA GLY A 35 -4.38 -0.94 1.10
C GLY A 35 -5.88 -1.22 1.12
N LEU A 36 -6.74 -0.20 1.18
CA LEU A 36 -8.16 -0.36 0.99
C LEU A 36 -8.52 -0.39 -0.50
N SER A 37 -9.51 -1.16 -0.89
CA SER A 37 -10.13 -1.07 -2.21
C SER A 37 -10.94 0.23 -2.35
N LYS A 38 -11.31 0.62 -3.58
CA LYS A 38 -12.18 1.79 -3.81
C LYS A 38 -13.51 1.69 -3.04
N ASP A 39 -14.08 0.47 -3.00
CA ASP A 39 -15.34 0.23 -2.29
C ASP A 39 -15.15 0.27 -0.77
N ALA A 40 -14.02 -0.22 -0.27
CA ALA A 40 -13.70 -0.12 1.15
C ALA A 40 -13.42 1.34 1.57
N ILE A 41 -12.76 2.14 0.72
CA ILE A 41 -12.61 3.59 0.96
C ILE A 41 -14.00 4.25 0.99
N ARG A 42 -14.88 3.93 0.03
CA ARG A 42 -16.25 4.47 0.02
C ARG A 42 -16.98 4.13 1.33
N ALA A 43 -16.97 2.87 1.74
CA ALA A 43 -17.61 2.43 2.99
C ALA A 43 -17.02 3.14 4.22
N ALA A 44 -15.70 3.34 4.25
CA ALA A 44 -15.04 4.11 5.33
C ALA A 44 -15.52 5.56 5.39
N LEU A 45 -15.70 6.20 4.22
CA LEU A 45 -16.19 7.57 4.13
C LEU A 45 -17.66 7.68 4.56
N GLU A 46 -18.51 6.72 4.18
CA GLU A 46 -19.91 6.64 4.60
C GLU A 46 -20.02 6.44 6.13
N THR A 47 -19.21 5.53 6.69
CA THR A 47 -19.12 5.32 8.15
C THR A 47 -18.61 6.58 8.85
N GLY A 48 -17.73 7.34 8.22
CA GLY A 48 -17.24 8.63 8.72
C GLY A 48 -18.26 9.75 8.66
N GLY A 49 -19.44 9.55 8.04
CA GLY A 49 -20.53 10.51 7.98
C GLY A 49 -20.71 11.24 6.64
N LEU A 50 -20.05 10.78 5.56
CA LEU A 50 -20.35 11.31 4.22
C LEU A 50 -21.60 10.65 3.63
N GLU A 51 -22.40 11.46 2.94
CA GLU A 51 -23.51 10.95 2.14
C GLU A 51 -23.02 10.03 1.02
N ALA A 52 -23.74 8.94 0.72
CA ALA A 52 -23.34 7.89 -0.22
C ALA A 52 -22.90 8.42 -1.60
N LYS A 53 -23.60 9.42 -2.15
CA LYS A 53 -23.26 10.06 -3.43
C LYS A 53 -21.91 10.77 -3.36
N GLN A 54 -21.67 11.51 -2.29
CA GLN A 54 -20.40 12.20 -2.05
C GLN A 54 -19.27 11.20 -1.76
N ALA A 55 -19.52 10.19 -0.94
CA ALA A 55 -18.55 9.15 -0.60
C ALA A 55 -18.06 8.42 -1.86
N LYS A 56 -18.94 8.09 -2.81
CA LYS A 56 -18.58 7.48 -4.09
C LYS A 56 -17.63 8.37 -4.92
N LEU A 57 -17.92 9.68 -5.01
CA LEU A 57 -17.06 10.62 -5.74
C LEU A 57 -15.71 10.78 -5.05
N ARG A 58 -15.72 11.01 -3.73
CA ARG A 58 -14.48 11.21 -2.94
C ARG A 58 -13.60 9.97 -2.89
N ALA A 59 -14.18 8.78 -2.79
CA ALA A 59 -13.40 7.53 -2.86
C ALA A 59 -12.63 7.39 -4.18
N LYS A 60 -13.24 7.79 -5.31
CA LYS A 60 -12.57 7.79 -6.62
C LYS A 60 -11.42 8.81 -6.68
N GLN A 61 -11.63 10.01 -6.15
CA GLN A 61 -10.60 11.06 -6.08
C GLN A 61 -9.44 10.64 -5.18
N LEU A 62 -9.73 10.21 -3.94
CA LEU A 62 -8.72 9.74 -3.00
C LEU A 62 -7.92 8.58 -3.57
N TRP A 63 -8.58 7.59 -4.19
CA TRP A 63 -7.90 6.49 -4.87
C TRP A 63 -6.89 6.99 -5.90
N HIS A 64 -7.30 7.94 -6.78
CA HIS A 64 -6.42 8.51 -7.79
C HIS A 64 -5.21 9.21 -7.16
N TRP A 65 -5.44 10.04 -6.13
CA TRP A 65 -4.36 10.75 -5.44
C TRP A 65 -3.40 9.80 -4.72
N ILE A 66 -3.92 8.78 -4.05
CA ILE A 66 -3.11 7.82 -3.29
C ILE A 66 -2.27 6.94 -4.23
N TYR A 67 -2.90 6.34 -5.23
CA TYR A 67 -2.27 5.27 -6.02
C TYR A 67 -1.67 5.73 -7.35
N ASN A 68 -2.20 6.77 -7.98
CA ASN A 68 -1.67 7.26 -9.25
C ASN A 68 -0.75 8.48 -9.07
N ARG A 69 -1.01 9.32 -8.07
CA ARG A 69 -0.21 10.51 -7.80
C ARG A 69 0.78 10.34 -6.65
N GLY A 70 0.65 9.31 -5.84
CA GLY A 70 1.54 9.05 -4.71
C GLY A 70 1.43 10.05 -3.56
N VAL A 71 0.34 10.82 -3.48
CA VAL A 71 0.15 11.87 -2.49
C VAL A 71 -0.34 11.30 -1.16
N SER A 72 0.27 11.74 -0.06
CA SER A 72 -0.09 11.33 1.31
C SER A 72 -0.76 12.45 2.12
N ASP A 73 -0.72 13.69 1.62
CA ASP A 73 -1.32 14.84 2.29
C ASP A 73 -2.63 15.24 1.60
N PHE A 74 -3.72 15.28 2.36
CA PHE A 74 -5.03 15.71 1.86
C PHE A 74 -5.03 17.17 1.39
N ALA A 75 -4.18 18.03 1.95
CA ALA A 75 -4.07 19.43 1.57
C ALA A 75 -3.52 19.62 0.14
N ALA A 76 -2.74 18.65 -0.35
CA ALA A 76 -2.19 18.66 -1.71
C ALA A 76 -3.20 18.17 -2.78
N MET A 77 -4.37 17.66 -2.37
CA MET A 77 -5.38 17.12 -3.29
C MET A 77 -6.27 18.22 -3.83
N THR A 78 -5.91 18.77 -5.00
CA THR A 78 -6.52 19.99 -5.55
C THR A 78 -7.98 19.84 -6.02
N ASP A 79 -8.44 18.61 -6.32
CA ASP A 79 -9.82 18.30 -6.70
C ASP A 79 -10.73 17.96 -5.50
N VAL A 80 -10.15 17.94 -4.30
CA VAL A 80 -10.89 17.83 -3.03
C VAL A 80 -11.12 19.23 -2.49
N ALA A 81 -12.38 19.58 -2.21
CA ALA A 81 -12.73 20.89 -1.71
C ALA A 81 -11.95 21.23 -0.43
N LYS A 82 -11.30 22.38 -0.39
CA LYS A 82 -10.45 22.83 0.73
C LYS A 82 -11.15 22.76 2.08
N VAL A 83 -12.46 23.04 2.12
CA VAL A 83 -13.29 22.95 3.33
C VAL A 83 -13.38 21.50 3.87
N GLN A 84 -13.28 20.51 2.99
CA GLN A 84 -13.37 19.09 3.37
C GLN A 84 -12.00 18.47 3.74
N GLN A 85 -10.89 19.06 3.31
CA GLN A 85 -9.54 18.52 3.58
C GLN A 85 -9.26 18.34 5.09
N PRO A 86 -9.60 19.31 5.99
CA PRO A 86 -9.42 19.10 7.43
C PRO A 86 -10.28 17.97 7.98
N TRP A 87 -11.50 17.78 7.44
CA TRP A 87 -12.39 16.71 7.85
C TRP A 87 -11.78 15.33 7.53
N PHE A 88 -11.12 15.18 6.35
CA PHE A 88 -10.39 13.97 5.99
C PHE A 88 -9.21 13.75 6.92
N ALA A 89 -8.38 14.77 7.16
CA ALA A 89 -7.17 14.67 7.98
C ALA A 89 -7.46 14.28 9.44
N GLN A 90 -8.63 14.69 9.96
CA GLN A 90 -9.05 14.32 11.33
C GLN A 90 -9.48 12.85 11.46
N ARG A 91 -10.01 12.24 10.40
CA ARG A 91 -10.63 10.90 10.45
C ARG A 91 -9.81 9.82 9.76
N PHE A 92 -9.00 10.22 8.80
CA PHE A 92 -8.27 9.31 7.93
C PHE A 92 -6.78 9.66 7.89
N VAL A 93 -5.98 8.67 7.55
CA VAL A 93 -4.55 8.83 7.38
C VAL A 93 -4.09 8.05 6.15
N ILE A 94 -3.06 8.56 5.49
CA ILE A 94 -2.40 7.95 4.34
C ILE A 94 -0.94 7.78 4.74
N SER A 95 -0.60 6.61 5.31
CA SER A 95 0.75 6.35 5.79
C SER A 95 1.57 5.65 4.71
N ARG A 96 2.82 6.06 4.60
CA ARG A 96 3.82 5.32 3.84
C ARG A 96 4.92 4.87 4.77
N PRO A 97 5.59 3.73 4.49
CA PRO A 97 6.76 3.34 5.24
C PRO A 97 7.84 4.42 5.17
N GLU A 98 8.55 4.58 6.25
CA GLU A 98 9.69 5.50 6.32
C GLU A 98 10.91 4.86 5.65
N VAL A 99 11.65 5.62 4.85
CA VAL A 99 12.93 5.19 4.29
C VAL A 99 14.00 5.40 5.36
N ILE A 100 14.49 4.31 5.95
CA ILE A 100 15.54 4.36 6.98
C ILE A 100 16.91 4.43 6.33
N GLU A 101 17.10 3.68 5.25
CA GLU A 101 18.35 3.63 4.51
C GLU A 101 18.07 3.43 3.03
N ALA A 102 18.89 4.06 2.18
CA ALA A 102 18.87 3.89 0.74
C ALA A 102 20.28 3.67 0.22
N GLN A 103 20.45 2.63 -0.58
CA GLN A 103 21.73 2.28 -1.22
C GLN A 103 21.52 2.27 -2.73
N VAL A 104 22.51 2.74 -3.47
CA VAL A 104 22.53 2.75 -4.94
C VAL A 104 23.82 2.07 -5.41
N SER A 105 23.68 1.05 -6.25
CA SER A 105 24.81 0.35 -6.87
C SER A 105 25.20 1.03 -8.18
N SER A 106 26.42 0.69 -8.67
CA SER A 106 26.97 1.25 -9.91
C SER A 106 26.16 0.89 -11.16
N ASP A 107 25.39 -0.20 -11.13
CA ASP A 107 24.46 -0.63 -12.18
C ASP A 107 23.08 0.07 -12.12
N GLY A 108 22.91 1.01 -11.19
CA GLY A 108 21.65 1.70 -10.95
C GLY A 108 20.64 0.94 -10.09
N THR A 109 20.97 -0.27 -9.62
CA THR A 109 20.15 -1.00 -8.65
C THR A 109 20.00 -0.18 -7.36
N ARG A 110 18.79 -0.07 -6.84
CA ARG A 110 18.48 0.67 -5.63
C ARG A 110 17.87 -0.27 -4.60
N LYS A 111 18.40 -0.22 -3.39
CA LYS A 111 17.91 -0.96 -2.25
C LYS A 111 17.47 0.00 -1.16
N TRP A 112 16.33 -0.24 -0.56
CA TRP A 112 15.81 0.52 0.57
C TRP A 112 15.51 -0.38 1.75
N LEU A 113 15.87 0.09 2.94
CA LEU A 113 15.37 -0.39 4.20
C LEU A 113 14.22 0.53 4.62
N LEU A 114 13.06 -0.05 4.80
CA LEU A 114 11.80 0.64 5.02
C LEU A 114 11.23 0.25 6.36
N ARG A 115 10.74 1.24 7.12
CA ARG A 115 10.09 1.03 8.41
C ARG A 115 8.60 1.25 8.33
N THR A 116 7.83 0.27 8.77
CA THR A 116 6.39 0.35 8.91
C THR A 116 6.02 1.20 10.14
N HIS A 117 4.78 1.67 10.20
CA HIS A 117 4.29 2.47 11.34
C HIS A 117 4.24 1.71 12.67
N ASP A 118 4.26 0.38 12.64
CA ASP A 118 4.35 -0.51 13.80
C ASP A 118 5.79 -0.84 14.20
N GLY A 119 6.78 -0.19 13.57
CA GLY A 119 8.19 -0.28 13.90
C GLY A 119 8.95 -1.46 13.30
N ASN A 120 8.31 -2.24 12.42
CA ASN A 120 8.99 -3.34 11.73
C ASN A 120 9.71 -2.86 10.47
N ASP A 121 10.89 -3.44 10.22
CA ASP A 121 11.69 -3.11 9.05
C ASP A 121 11.57 -4.19 7.97
N PHE A 122 11.54 -3.76 6.71
CA PHE A 122 11.55 -4.65 5.56
C PHE A 122 12.36 -4.04 4.40
N GLU A 123 12.83 -4.90 3.51
CA GLU A 123 13.64 -4.46 2.37
C GLU A 123 12.85 -4.42 1.08
N MET A 124 13.23 -3.48 0.22
CA MET A 124 12.76 -3.35 -1.15
C MET A 124 13.95 -3.10 -2.07
N VAL A 125 13.96 -3.74 -3.23
CA VAL A 125 15.03 -3.59 -4.22
C VAL A 125 14.40 -3.29 -5.57
N PHE A 126 14.87 -2.25 -6.24
CA PHE A 126 14.57 -1.94 -7.64
C PHE A 126 15.79 -2.24 -8.49
N ILE A 127 15.63 -3.08 -9.48
CA ILE A 127 16.65 -3.47 -10.45
C ILE A 127 16.25 -2.85 -11.79
N PRO A 128 16.97 -1.82 -12.27
CA PRO A 128 16.71 -1.26 -13.59
C PRO A 128 17.13 -2.23 -14.70
N ASP A 129 16.43 -2.18 -15.81
CA ASP A 129 16.75 -2.87 -17.05
C ASP A 129 16.57 -1.87 -18.21
N GLU A 130 17.10 -2.14 -19.40
CA GLU A 130 17.09 -1.21 -20.53
C GLU A 130 15.67 -0.75 -20.93
N THR A 131 14.68 -1.64 -20.83
CA THR A 131 13.31 -1.37 -21.27
C THR A 131 12.28 -1.42 -20.15
N ARG A 132 12.65 -1.92 -18.98
CA ARG A 132 11.75 -2.11 -17.83
C ARG A 132 12.55 -2.19 -16.54
N GLY A 133 11.88 -2.12 -15.39
CA GLY A 133 12.48 -2.35 -14.09
C GLY A 133 11.78 -3.47 -13.34
N THR A 134 12.52 -4.16 -12.50
CA THR A 134 11.99 -5.18 -11.59
C THR A 134 11.99 -4.63 -10.17
N LEU A 135 10.83 -4.66 -9.51
CA LEU A 135 10.69 -4.29 -8.10
C LEU A 135 10.48 -5.56 -7.27
N CYS A 136 11.42 -5.84 -6.39
CA CYS A 136 11.33 -6.92 -5.41
C CYS A 136 10.99 -6.33 -4.04
N VAL A 137 9.92 -6.79 -3.42
CA VAL A 137 9.44 -6.28 -2.13
C VAL A 137 9.26 -7.43 -1.16
N SER A 138 9.81 -7.32 0.04
CA SER A 138 9.60 -8.31 1.11
C SER A 138 8.12 -8.34 1.51
N SER A 139 7.53 -9.55 1.54
CA SER A 139 6.12 -9.76 1.89
C SER A 139 5.91 -9.98 3.39
N GLN A 140 6.98 -10.17 4.14
CA GLN A 140 6.96 -10.43 5.59
C GLN A 140 8.26 -9.94 6.23
N VAL A 141 8.22 -9.70 7.53
CA VAL A 141 9.38 -9.40 8.36
C VAL A 141 9.86 -10.70 8.98
N GLY A 142 11.10 -11.12 8.64
CA GLY A 142 11.62 -12.42 8.99
C GLY A 142 10.98 -13.59 8.21
N CYS A 143 11.32 -14.80 8.56
CA CYS A 143 10.82 -15.99 7.86
C CYS A 143 10.64 -17.18 8.84
N THR A 144 9.53 -17.91 8.68
CA THR A 144 9.23 -19.11 9.49
C THR A 144 10.01 -20.35 9.05
N LEU A 145 10.58 -20.34 7.83
CA LEU A 145 11.29 -21.51 7.29
C LEU A 145 12.65 -21.76 7.94
N ASN A 146 13.20 -20.74 8.62
CA ASN A 146 14.45 -20.85 9.40
C ASN A 146 15.63 -21.46 8.62
N CYS A 147 15.77 -21.11 7.34
CA CYS A 147 16.86 -21.60 6.49
C CYS A 147 18.20 -21.03 6.97
N ARG A 148 19.15 -21.92 7.30
CA ARG A 148 20.47 -21.55 7.85
C ARG A 148 21.36 -20.72 6.90
N PHE A 149 21.14 -20.84 5.59
CA PHE A 149 21.91 -20.11 4.56
C PHE A 149 21.29 -18.75 4.20
N CYS A 150 20.10 -18.43 4.71
CA CYS A 150 19.36 -17.22 4.35
C CYS A 150 19.30 -16.28 5.56
N HIS A 151 19.77 -15.03 5.40
CA HIS A 151 19.74 -14.04 6.49
C HIS A 151 18.31 -13.82 7.00
N THR A 152 17.34 -13.68 6.12
CA THR A 152 15.92 -13.55 6.50
C THR A 152 15.41 -14.79 7.23
N GLY A 153 15.95 -15.99 6.93
CA GLY A 153 15.61 -17.23 7.61
C GLY A 153 16.14 -17.30 9.04
N THR A 154 17.23 -16.59 9.36
CA THR A 154 17.77 -16.51 10.71
C THR A 154 17.01 -15.51 11.60
N MET A 155 16.25 -14.61 10.98
CA MET A 155 15.36 -13.69 11.68
C MET A 155 14.05 -14.41 12.01
N ARG A 156 13.61 -14.36 13.27
CA ARG A 156 12.30 -14.88 13.65
C ARG A 156 11.23 -14.06 12.92
N GLN A 157 10.16 -14.73 12.47
CA GLN A 157 9.04 -14.00 11.88
C GLN A 157 8.39 -13.11 12.93
N ILE A 158 8.52 -11.79 12.74
CA ILE A 158 7.98 -10.77 13.65
C ILE A 158 6.56 -10.37 13.19
N GLY A 159 6.30 -10.42 11.87
CA GLY A 159 5.02 -10.03 11.31
C GLY A 159 4.95 -10.22 9.79
N ARG A 160 3.80 -9.93 9.20
CA ARG A 160 3.64 -9.81 7.74
C ARG A 160 3.63 -8.34 7.38
N ALA A 161 4.48 -7.95 6.44
CA ALA A 161 4.31 -6.66 5.79
C ALA A 161 2.92 -6.66 5.14
N SER A 162 2.00 -5.88 5.66
CA SER A 162 0.63 -5.85 5.14
C SER A 162 0.62 -5.26 3.73
N CYS A 163 -0.42 -5.56 2.94
CA CYS A 163 -0.58 -4.92 1.63
C CYS A 163 -0.70 -3.39 1.75
N ARG A 164 -1.05 -2.86 2.92
CA ARG A 164 -1.09 -1.43 3.20
C ARG A 164 0.30 -0.80 3.14
N GLU A 165 1.31 -1.54 3.58
CA GLU A 165 2.69 -1.06 3.69
C GLU A 165 3.48 -1.22 2.40
N ARG A 166 3.01 -2.05 1.46
CA ARG A 166 3.67 -2.37 0.19
C ARG A 166 3.19 -1.57 -1.02
N VAL A 167 2.23 -0.67 -0.84
CA VAL A 167 1.67 0.11 -1.96
C VAL A 167 2.44 1.43 -2.10
N TRP A 168 3.10 1.57 -3.23
CA TRP A 168 3.91 2.71 -3.66
C TRP A 168 3.25 3.44 -4.82
#